data_d0a96bb498d7ddc96a51f856bd1e782c
#
_entry.id   d0a96bb498d7ddc96a51f856bd1e782c
#
_cell.length_a   1.000
_cell.length_b   1.000
_cell.length_c   1.000
_cell.angle_alpha   90.00
_cell.angle_beta   90.00
_cell.angle_gamma   90.00
#
_symmetry.space_group_name_H-M   'P 1'
#
loop_
_entity.id
_entity.type
_entity.pdbx_description
1 polymer ?
#
loop_
_entity_poly.entity_id
_entity_poly.type
_entity_poly.pdbx_seq_one_letter_code
_entity_poly.pdbx_strand_id
1 'polypeptide(L)'
;MTSETQPAVNLFDLKTQQCPYGAYETLRNEAPVYQCPVTKMFVITRFEDVRTVLTDTQRFTSETAYLTDATEPSPRAKRVWNTFEQEGWVPAKTLNGRDDPDHKALRAVFNDAFRPKKIEALDEEVRDLAYRLIDDFIEEGHCDWVRQFAVPLPLLIIGRQMGANPDDIWRIKEWTEAFFHRISLMQSEDEELESVRKEIEAQHYFQPVFDKLRENPNDSLLSTLVN
;
A
#
# COMPACT_ATOMS: atom_id res chain seq x y z
N MET A 1 31.73 -25.78 4.93
CA MET A 1 30.97 -24.59 4.43
C MET A 1 31.52 -23.42 5.21
N THR A 2 32.37 -22.62 4.57
CA THR A 2 32.98 -21.43 5.17
C THR A 2 31.90 -20.43 5.53
N SER A 3 31.84 -20.05 6.79
CA SER A 3 31.03 -18.92 7.27
C SER A 3 31.59 -17.65 6.63
N GLU A 4 31.12 -17.30 5.44
CA GLU A 4 31.36 -15.97 4.91
C GLU A 4 30.62 -15.01 5.85
N THR A 5 31.40 -14.16 6.51
CA THR A 5 30.85 -13.10 7.35
C THR A 5 30.06 -12.15 6.46
N GLN A 6 28.74 -12.16 6.60
CA GLN A 6 27.90 -11.23 5.86
C GLN A 6 28.27 -9.77 6.21
N PRO A 7 28.18 -8.84 5.25
CA PRO A 7 28.48 -7.44 5.51
C PRO A 7 27.60 -6.89 6.63
N ALA A 8 28.15 -6.04 7.48
CA ALA A 8 27.43 -5.41 8.59
C ALA A 8 26.55 -4.26 8.09
N VAL A 9 25.49 -4.58 7.34
CA VAL A 9 24.52 -3.60 6.84
C VAL A 9 23.26 -3.62 7.71
N ASN A 10 22.91 -2.46 8.28
CA ASN A 10 21.66 -2.30 9.00
C ASN A 10 20.67 -1.48 8.16
N LEU A 11 19.71 -2.15 7.52
CA LEU A 11 18.67 -1.52 6.70
C LEU A 11 17.60 -0.77 7.53
N PHE A 12 17.57 -0.97 8.85
CA PHE A 12 16.63 -0.32 9.78
C PHE A 12 17.26 0.86 10.53
N ASP A 13 18.53 1.17 10.27
CA ASP A 13 19.16 2.37 10.79
C ASP A 13 18.64 3.62 10.03
N LEU A 14 18.26 4.66 10.76
CA LEU A 14 17.69 5.90 10.18
C LEU A 14 18.61 6.54 9.14
N LYS A 15 19.93 6.52 9.38
CA LYS A 15 20.89 7.08 8.42
C LYS A 15 20.93 6.28 7.12
N THR A 16 20.86 4.96 7.21
CA THR A 16 20.78 4.07 6.06
C THR A 16 19.46 4.28 5.30
N GLN A 17 18.35 4.47 6.00
CA GLN A 17 17.05 4.72 5.37
C GLN A 17 16.98 6.07 4.64
N GLN A 18 17.61 7.10 5.17
CA GLN A 18 17.69 8.41 4.51
C GLN A 18 18.50 8.38 3.21
N CYS A 19 19.51 7.52 3.12
CA CYS A 19 20.33 7.34 1.91
C CYS A 19 20.78 5.86 1.77
N PRO A 20 19.92 4.97 1.25
CA PRO A 20 20.17 3.54 1.25
C PRO A 20 21.11 3.04 0.14
N TYR A 21 21.48 3.89 -0.82
CA TYR A 21 22.17 3.49 -2.04
C TYR A 21 23.52 2.80 -1.79
N GLY A 22 24.33 3.32 -0.85
CA GLY A 22 25.61 2.69 -0.49
C GLY A 22 25.42 1.32 0.16
N ALA A 23 24.42 1.15 1.02
CA ALA A 23 24.06 -0.13 1.61
C ALA A 23 23.61 -1.12 0.51
N TYR A 24 22.78 -0.70 -0.43
CA TYR A 24 22.36 -1.56 -1.55
C TYR A 24 23.51 -1.92 -2.48
N GLU A 25 24.48 -1.02 -2.72
CA GLU A 25 25.67 -1.31 -3.50
C GLU A 25 26.52 -2.40 -2.83
N THR A 26 26.78 -2.27 -1.53
CA THR A 26 27.49 -3.28 -0.72
C THR A 26 26.77 -4.63 -0.82
N LEU A 27 25.45 -4.67 -0.61
CA LEU A 27 24.70 -5.92 -0.67
C LEU A 27 24.72 -6.54 -2.07
N ARG A 28 24.58 -5.75 -3.14
CA ARG A 28 24.67 -6.30 -4.51
C ARG A 28 25.99 -6.95 -4.82
N ASN A 29 27.07 -6.39 -4.30
CA ASN A 29 28.44 -6.87 -4.59
C ASN A 29 28.87 -8.02 -3.69
N GLU A 30 28.57 -7.96 -2.39
CA GLU A 30 29.13 -8.85 -1.38
C GLU A 30 28.13 -9.90 -0.86
N ALA A 31 26.83 -9.56 -0.78
CA ALA A 31 25.78 -10.45 -0.28
C ALA A 31 24.44 -10.22 -1.00
N PRO A 32 24.31 -10.59 -2.29
CA PRO A 32 23.11 -10.29 -3.10
C PRO A 32 21.83 -10.94 -2.56
N VAL A 33 21.96 -11.99 -1.77
CA VAL A 33 20.89 -12.60 -0.96
C VAL A 33 21.33 -12.47 0.49
N TYR A 34 20.85 -11.46 1.18
CA TYR A 34 21.25 -11.07 2.52
C TYR A 34 20.17 -11.42 3.53
N GLN A 35 20.51 -12.17 4.57
CA GLN A 35 19.58 -12.38 5.68
C GLN A 35 19.71 -11.26 6.71
N CYS A 36 18.68 -10.42 6.82
CA CYS A 36 18.65 -9.35 7.79
C CYS A 36 18.74 -9.89 9.23
N PRO A 37 19.74 -9.48 10.03
CA PRO A 37 19.92 -10.00 11.38
C PRO A 37 18.80 -9.59 12.35
N VAL A 38 18.07 -8.51 12.06
CA VAL A 38 16.98 -8.00 12.89
C VAL A 38 15.67 -8.76 12.61
N THR A 39 15.22 -8.76 11.36
CA THR A 39 13.93 -9.36 10.96
C THR A 39 14.02 -10.83 10.56
N LYS A 40 15.22 -11.35 10.35
CA LYS A 40 15.49 -12.68 9.77
C LYS A 40 14.99 -12.86 8.33
N MET A 41 14.40 -11.84 7.74
CA MET A 41 13.96 -11.85 6.35
C MET A 41 15.15 -11.84 5.40
N PHE A 42 14.99 -12.46 4.23
CA PHE A 42 15.98 -12.39 3.16
C PHE A 42 15.72 -11.15 2.31
N VAL A 43 16.76 -10.36 2.08
CA VAL A 43 16.77 -9.18 1.22
C VAL A 43 17.51 -9.52 -0.05
N ILE A 44 16.87 -9.35 -1.19
CA ILE A 44 17.41 -9.66 -2.51
C ILE A 44 17.65 -8.33 -3.24
N THR A 45 18.85 -8.12 -3.76
CA THR A 45 19.28 -6.81 -4.25
C THR A 45 19.69 -6.78 -5.72
N ARG A 46 19.99 -7.93 -6.37
CA ARG A 46 20.26 -7.98 -7.80
C ARG A 46 18.99 -8.06 -8.61
N PHE A 47 18.91 -7.31 -9.70
CA PHE A 47 17.72 -7.24 -10.56
C PHE A 47 17.26 -8.61 -11.06
N GLU A 48 18.17 -9.45 -11.56
CA GLU A 48 17.80 -10.76 -12.09
C GLU A 48 17.29 -11.72 -11.01
N ASP A 49 17.85 -11.64 -9.79
CA ASP A 49 17.39 -12.44 -8.65
C ASP A 49 15.99 -11.97 -8.21
N VAL A 50 15.78 -10.64 -8.10
CA VAL A 50 14.46 -10.06 -7.80
C VAL A 50 13.44 -10.47 -8.85
N ARG A 51 13.78 -10.36 -10.13
CA ARG A 51 12.91 -10.79 -11.24
C ARG A 51 12.57 -12.27 -11.14
N THR A 52 13.55 -13.12 -10.86
CA THR A 52 13.34 -14.57 -10.66
C THR A 52 12.35 -14.84 -9.55
N VAL A 53 12.54 -14.22 -8.37
CA VAL A 53 11.63 -14.40 -7.22
C VAL A 53 10.20 -13.94 -7.56
N LEU A 54 10.06 -12.80 -8.23
CA LEU A 54 8.74 -12.24 -8.56
C LEU A 54 7.99 -12.99 -9.67
N THR A 55 8.70 -13.79 -10.50
CA THR A 55 8.08 -14.48 -11.63
C THR A 55 7.99 -15.99 -11.48
N ASP A 56 8.72 -16.59 -10.56
CA ASP A 56 8.73 -18.03 -10.33
C ASP A 56 7.68 -18.43 -9.28
N THR A 57 6.45 -18.54 -9.70
CA THR A 57 5.30 -18.91 -8.88
C THR A 57 5.30 -20.38 -8.42
N GLN A 58 6.25 -21.18 -8.89
CA GLN A 58 6.38 -22.57 -8.42
C GLN A 58 7.22 -22.69 -7.15
N ARG A 59 8.21 -21.80 -6.98
CA ARG A 59 9.12 -21.81 -5.85
C ARG A 59 8.84 -20.73 -4.81
N PHE A 60 8.16 -19.67 -5.21
CA PHE A 60 7.87 -18.49 -4.36
C PHE A 60 6.38 -18.20 -4.34
N THR A 61 5.89 -17.83 -3.18
CA THR A 61 4.50 -17.44 -2.94
C THR A 61 4.43 -15.96 -2.57
N SER A 62 3.36 -15.27 -3.00
CA SER A 62 3.02 -13.93 -2.55
C SER A 62 2.17 -13.95 -1.26
N GLU A 63 1.71 -15.13 -0.84
CA GLU A 63 0.94 -15.25 0.40
C GLU A 63 1.81 -14.92 1.60
N THR A 64 1.40 -13.89 2.34
CA THR A 64 2.15 -13.41 3.50
C THR A 64 1.62 -14.06 4.77
N ALA A 65 2.46 -14.90 5.38
CA ALA A 65 2.11 -15.67 6.57
C ALA A 65 1.74 -14.81 7.80
N TYR A 66 2.17 -13.55 7.86
CA TYR A 66 1.86 -12.69 9.01
C TYR A 66 0.42 -12.16 9.04
N LEU A 67 -0.37 -12.38 7.99
CA LEU A 67 -1.77 -11.96 7.96
C LEU A 67 -2.77 -13.11 8.16
N THR A 68 -2.37 -14.38 7.97
CA THR A 68 -3.36 -15.47 7.89
C THR A 68 -2.96 -16.83 8.42
N ASP A 69 -1.68 -17.16 8.65
CA ASP A 69 -1.27 -18.58 8.79
C ASP A 69 -0.14 -18.86 9.80
N ALA A 70 0.12 -18.00 10.75
CA ALA A 70 0.87 -18.46 11.90
C ALA A 70 -0.03 -19.43 12.66
N THR A 71 0.31 -20.71 12.69
CA THR A 71 -0.36 -21.72 13.52
C THR A 71 -0.48 -21.30 14.98
N GLU A 72 0.35 -20.35 15.40
CA GLU A 72 0.23 -19.59 16.65
C GLU A 72 0.62 -18.12 16.42
N PRO A 73 -0.34 -17.22 16.14
CA PRO A 73 -0.05 -15.81 16.02
C PRO A 73 0.53 -15.25 17.32
N SER A 74 1.51 -14.36 17.20
CA SER A 74 2.11 -13.68 18.36
C SER A 74 1.05 -12.93 19.20
N PRO A 75 1.28 -12.66 20.48
CA PRO A 75 0.36 -11.84 21.28
C PRO A 75 0.03 -10.50 20.63
N ARG A 76 0.99 -9.88 19.97
CA ARG A 76 0.83 -8.64 19.20
C ARG A 76 -0.12 -8.84 18.00
N ALA A 77 0.09 -9.87 17.19
CA ALA A 77 -0.77 -10.19 16.06
C ALA A 77 -2.20 -10.52 16.51
N LYS A 78 -2.38 -11.23 17.64
CA LYS A 78 -3.69 -11.49 18.24
C LYS A 78 -4.42 -10.22 18.65
N ARG A 79 -3.71 -9.24 19.23
CA ARG A 79 -4.33 -7.95 19.58
C ARG A 79 -4.79 -7.18 18.36
N VAL A 80 -3.96 -7.09 17.32
CA VAL A 80 -4.32 -6.46 16.03
C VAL A 80 -5.58 -7.12 15.45
N TRP A 81 -5.59 -8.44 15.39
CA TRP A 81 -6.74 -9.20 14.88
C TRP A 81 -8.01 -8.94 15.69
N ASN A 82 -7.93 -9.06 17.02
CA ASN A 82 -9.06 -8.82 17.90
C ASN A 82 -9.61 -7.39 17.78
N THR A 83 -8.74 -6.39 17.57
CA THR A 83 -9.18 -5.01 17.36
C THR A 83 -9.98 -4.88 16.07
N PHE A 84 -9.54 -5.48 14.97
CA PHE A 84 -10.34 -5.51 13.74
C PHE A 84 -11.68 -6.23 13.91
N GLU A 85 -11.72 -7.37 14.63
CA GLU A 85 -12.97 -8.12 14.85
C GLU A 85 -13.97 -7.37 15.75
N GLN A 86 -13.48 -6.63 16.74
CA GLN A 86 -14.33 -5.95 17.71
C GLN A 86 -14.78 -4.56 17.25
N GLU A 87 -13.93 -3.83 16.54
CA GLU A 87 -14.15 -2.43 16.20
C GLU A 87 -14.48 -2.23 14.70
N GLY A 88 -14.25 -3.24 13.84
CA GLY A 88 -14.46 -3.16 12.39
C GLY A 88 -14.57 -4.51 11.72
N TRP A 89 -13.85 -4.71 10.62
CA TRP A 89 -13.80 -5.96 9.86
C TRP A 89 -12.35 -6.40 9.64
N VAL A 90 -12.10 -7.69 9.80
CA VAL A 90 -10.80 -8.27 9.45
C VAL A 90 -10.50 -8.00 7.97
N PRO A 91 -9.35 -7.39 7.64
CA PRO A 91 -9.00 -7.12 6.26
C PRO A 91 -8.89 -8.39 5.42
N ALA A 92 -9.50 -8.37 4.24
CA ALA A 92 -9.31 -9.44 3.27
C ALA A 92 -7.88 -9.40 2.69
N LYS A 93 -7.40 -10.55 2.21
CA LYS A 93 -6.13 -10.61 1.45
C LYS A 93 -6.22 -9.68 0.24
N THR A 94 -5.28 -8.77 0.14
CA THR A 94 -5.16 -7.85 -1.00
C THR A 94 -4.68 -8.57 -2.26
N LEU A 95 -4.70 -7.88 -3.40
CA LEU A 95 -4.27 -8.44 -4.68
C LEU A 95 -2.81 -8.94 -4.65
N ASN A 96 -1.92 -8.18 -4.02
CA ASN A 96 -0.48 -8.51 -3.92
C ASN A 96 -0.16 -9.58 -2.87
N GLY A 97 -1.13 -10.03 -2.09
CA GLY A 97 -0.99 -11.11 -1.10
C GLY A 97 -1.69 -12.40 -1.51
N ARG A 98 -1.90 -12.62 -2.82
CA ARG A 98 -2.57 -13.81 -3.37
C ARG A 98 -1.74 -14.46 -4.45
N ASP A 99 -1.83 -15.76 -4.55
CA ASP A 99 -1.30 -16.55 -5.67
C ASP A 99 -2.42 -16.96 -6.66
N ASP A 100 -2.04 -17.49 -7.80
CA ASP A 100 -2.98 -18.04 -8.77
C ASP A 100 -3.66 -19.30 -8.22
N PRO A 101 -4.96 -19.53 -8.47
CA PRO A 101 -5.83 -18.83 -9.41
C PRO A 101 -6.50 -17.55 -8.87
N ASP A 102 -6.52 -17.34 -7.55
CA ASP A 102 -7.23 -16.23 -6.90
C ASP A 102 -6.69 -14.87 -7.30
N HIS A 103 -5.36 -14.76 -7.45
CA HIS A 103 -4.73 -13.53 -7.95
C HIS A 103 -5.26 -13.17 -9.34
N LYS A 104 -5.29 -14.13 -10.29
CA LYS A 104 -5.79 -13.88 -11.65
C LYS A 104 -7.26 -13.47 -11.68
N ALA A 105 -8.10 -14.11 -10.88
CA ALA A 105 -9.52 -13.80 -10.80
C ALA A 105 -9.74 -12.37 -10.30
N LEU A 106 -9.10 -12.00 -9.17
CA LEU A 106 -9.20 -10.65 -8.62
C LEU A 106 -8.56 -9.61 -9.55
N ARG A 107 -7.41 -9.91 -10.14
CA ARG A 107 -6.74 -9.02 -11.11
C ARG A 107 -7.60 -8.71 -12.32
N ALA A 108 -8.39 -9.69 -12.80
CA ALA A 108 -9.30 -9.48 -13.93
C ALA A 108 -10.37 -8.42 -13.63
N VAL A 109 -10.92 -8.40 -12.40
CA VAL A 109 -11.87 -7.38 -11.95
C VAL A 109 -11.22 -5.99 -11.94
N PHE A 110 -10.01 -5.86 -11.40
CA PHE A 110 -9.28 -4.59 -11.43
C PHE A 110 -8.95 -4.16 -12.86
N ASN A 111 -8.51 -5.07 -13.72
CA ASN A 111 -8.22 -4.76 -15.13
C ASN A 111 -9.45 -4.23 -15.87
N ASP A 112 -10.64 -4.73 -15.55
CA ASP A 112 -11.90 -4.19 -16.10
C ASP A 112 -12.18 -2.77 -15.62
N ALA A 113 -11.99 -2.51 -14.34
CA ALA A 113 -12.17 -1.20 -13.73
C ALA A 113 -11.17 -0.16 -14.28
N PHE A 114 -9.93 -0.57 -14.60
CA PHE A 114 -8.85 0.29 -15.12
C PHE A 114 -8.62 0.15 -16.64
N ARG A 115 -9.66 -0.15 -17.43
CA ARG A 115 -9.54 -0.21 -18.89
C ARG A 115 -9.05 1.13 -19.47
N PRO A 116 -8.20 1.12 -20.51
CA PRO A 116 -7.65 2.35 -21.13
C PRO A 116 -8.72 3.40 -21.41
N LYS A 117 -9.85 3.00 -22.00
CA LYS A 117 -10.97 3.90 -22.30
C LYS A 117 -11.56 4.60 -21.05
N LYS A 118 -11.61 3.90 -19.89
CA LYS A 118 -12.08 4.50 -18.63
C LYS A 118 -11.06 5.50 -18.08
N ILE A 119 -9.78 5.21 -18.23
CA ILE A 119 -8.69 6.11 -17.81
C ILE A 119 -8.62 7.34 -18.72
N GLU A 120 -8.71 7.17 -20.03
CA GLU A 120 -8.76 8.27 -21.02
C GLU A 120 -9.93 9.22 -20.74
N ALA A 121 -11.08 8.70 -20.30
CA ALA A 121 -12.23 9.54 -19.92
C ALA A 121 -11.97 10.48 -18.74
N LEU A 122 -10.93 10.24 -17.94
CA LEU A 122 -10.52 11.10 -16.82
C LEU A 122 -9.58 12.24 -17.26
N ASP A 123 -9.06 12.27 -18.50
CA ASP A 123 -8.03 13.23 -18.93
C ASP A 123 -8.46 14.68 -18.73
N GLU A 124 -9.68 15.02 -19.14
CA GLU A 124 -10.24 16.38 -18.98
C GLU A 124 -10.38 16.74 -17.49
N GLU A 125 -10.93 15.83 -16.68
CA GLU A 125 -11.09 16.05 -15.23
C GLU A 125 -9.74 16.24 -14.52
N VAL A 126 -8.75 15.40 -14.87
CA VAL A 126 -7.38 15.50 -14.30
C VAL A 126 -6.74 16.83 -14.69
N ARG A 127 -6.90 17.24 -15.95
CA ARG A 127 -6.37 18.50 -16.47
C ARG A 127 -6.99 19.71 -15.76
N ASP A 128 -8.31 19.75 -15.67
CA ASP A 128 -9.05 20.84 -15.02
C ASP A 128 -8.68 20.93 -13.52
N LEU A 129 -8.56 19.78 -12.85
CA LEU A 129 -8.14 19.76 -11.47
C LEU A 129 -6.70 20.27 -11.30
N ALA A 130 -5.80 19.85 -12.20
CA ALA A 130 -4.41 20.29 -12.16
C ALA A 130 -4.31 21.81 -12.33
N TYR A 131 -5.07 22.41 -13.27
CA TYR A 131 -5.09 23.86 -13.43
C TYR A 131 -5.63 24.55 -12.18
N ARG A 132 -6.72 24.11 -11.60
CA ARG A 132 -7.27 24.69 -10.35
C ARG A 132 -6.26 24.66 -9.20
N LEU A 133 -5.59 23.53 -9.00
CA LEU A 133 -4.57 23.43 -7.94
C LEU A 133 -3.37 24.34 -8.19
N ILE A 134 -3.00 24.57 -9.46
CA ILE A 134 -1.93 25.51 -9.82
C ILE A 134 -2.39 26.96 -9.61
N ASP A 135 -3.61 27.28 -10.01
CA ASP A 135 -4.18 28.63 -9.86
C ASP A 135 -4.24 29.07 -8.39
N ASP A 136 -4.42 28.13 -7.46
CA ASP A 136 -4.46 28.38 -6.01
C ASP A 136 -3.13 29.00 -5.46
N PHE A 137 -1.99 28.80 -6.13
CA PHE A 137 -0.70 29.30 -5.66
C PHE A 137 0.13 30.06 -6.71
N ILE A 138 -0.29 30.11 -7.98
CA ILE A 138 0.54 30.67 -9.06
C ILE A 138 0.90 32.14 -8.84
N GLU A 139 -0.01 32.93 -8.26
CA GLU A 139 0.22 34.34 -7.99
C GLU A 139 1.19 34.58 -6.81
N GLU A 140 1.35 33.58 -5.92
CA GLU A 140 2.31 33.70 -4.81
C GLU A 140 3.76 33.55 -5.26
N GLY A 141 4.00 32.98 -6.46
CA GLY A 141 5.34 32.79 -7.04
C GLY A 141 6.16 31.69 -6.34
N HIS A 142 5.62 30.99 -5.37
CA HIS A 142 6.21 29.84 -4.67
C HIS A 142 5.13 28.93 -4.11
N CYS A 143 5.46 27.66 -3.86
CA CYS A 143 4.51 26.72 -3.26
C CYS A 143 5.23 25.60 -2.50
N ASP A 144 4.51 24.92 -1.61
CA ASP A 144 4.83 23.56 -1.19
C ASP A 144 4.22 22.59 -2.21
N TRP A 145 5.02 22.21 -3.20
CA TRP A 145 4.59 21.35 -4.31
C TRP A 145 3.94 20.05 -3.83
N VAL A 146 4.48 19.43 -2.78
CA VAL A 146 3.94 18.18 -2.25
C VAL A 146 2.55 18.40 -1.66
N ARG A 147 2.40 19.40 -0.80
CA ARG A 147 1.17 19.67 -0.08
C ARG A 147 0.10 20.32 -0.96
N GLN A 148 0.48 21.20 -1.88
CA GLN A 148 -0.47 21.98 -2.66
C GLN A 148 -0.84 21.34 -4.00
N PHE A 149 -0.01 20.39 -4.51
CA PHE A 149 -0.25 19.77 -5.81
C PHE A 149 -0.10 18.25 -5.82
N ALA A 150 1.09 17.72 -5.48
CA ALA A 150 1.42 16.32 -5.73
C ALA A 150 0.60 15.33 -4.88
N VAL A 151 0.17 15.73 -3.67
CA VAL A 151 -0.72 14.95 -2.82
C VAL A 151 -2.19 15.18 -3.17
N PRO A 152 -2.72 16.42 -3.29
CA PRO A 152 -4.13 16.65 -3.59
C PRO A 152 -4.58 16.08 -4.94
N LEU A 153 -3.80 16.24 -6.00
CA LEU A 153 -4.21 15.83 -7.35
C LEU A 153 -4.62 14.35 -7.41
N PRO A 154 -3.77 13.37 -7.10
CA PRO A 154 -4.16 11.96 -7.16
C PRO A 154 -5.22 11.60 -6.11
N LEU A 155 -5.17 12.17 -4.91
CA LEU A 155 -6.16 11.87 -3.86
C LEU A 155 -7.57 12.35 -4.23
N LEU A 156 -7.71 13.51 -4.86
CA LEU A 156 -9.00 14.02 -5.32
C LEU A 156 -9.55 13.16 -6.46
N ILE A 157 -8.72 12.74 -7.41
CA ILE A 157 -9.15 11.88 -8.52
C ILE A 157 -9.58 10.51 -7.99
N ILE A 158 -8.73 9.82 -7.22
CA ILE A 158 -9.08 8.50 -6.73
C ILE A 158 -10.23 8.57 -5.71
N GLY A 159 -10.27 9.58 -4.85
CA GLY A 159 -11.34 9.79 -3.89
C GLY A 159 -12.71 9.92 -4.57
N ARG A 160 -12.80 10.69 -5.67
CA ARG A 160 -14.02 10.80 -6.48
C ARG A 160 -14.42 9.46 -7.10
N GLN A 161 -13.45 8.73 -7.65
CA GLN A 161 -13.69 7.40 -8.23
C GLN A 161 -14.15 6.38 -7.17
N MET A 162 -13.79 6.59 -5.91
CA MET A 162 -14.24 5.81 -4.76
C MET A 162 -15.51 6.38 -4.09
N GLY A 163 -16.05 7.49 -4.58
CA GLY A 163 -17.24 8.12 -4.01
C GLY A 163 -17.01 8.82 -2.66
N ALA A 164 -15.76 9.18 -2.36
CA ALA A 164 -15.42 9.94 -1.17
C ALA A 164 -15.76 11.43 -1.31
N ASN A 165 -16.02 12.09 -0.18
CA ASN A 165 -16.18 13.53 -0.17
C ASN A 165 -14.82 14.22 -0.47
N PRO A 166 -14.76 15.18 -1.42
CA PRO A 166 -13.55 15.94 -1.71
C PRO A 166 -12.92 16.64 -0.50
N ASP A 167 -13.73 17.02 0.49
CA ASP A 167 -13.24 17.68 1.70
C ASP A 167 -12.48 16.73 2.65
N ASP A 168 -12.66 15.42 2.47
CA ASP A 168 -12.05 14.37 3.32
C ASP A 168 -10.70 13.85 2.80
N ILE A 169 -10.09 14.48 1.78
CA ILE A 169 -8.86 13.96 1.15
C ILE A 169 -7.69 13.79 2.14
N TRP A 170 -7.58 14.68 3.14
CA TRP A 170 -6.54 14.58 4.15
C TRP A 170 -6.78 13.45 5.14
N ARG A 171 -8.05 13.12 5.44
CA ARG A 171 -8.41 11.92 6.21
C ARG A 171 -8.06 10.64 5.42
N ILE A 172 -8.35 10.63 4.10
CA ILE A 172 -7.95 9.51 3.23
C ILE A 172 -6.44 9.33 3.21
N LYS A 173 -5.69 10.43 3.18
CA LYS A 173 -4.23 10.42 3.28
C LYS A 173 -3.78 9.81 4.61
N GLU A 174 -4.35 10.22 5.74
CA GLU A 174 -4.03 9.67 7.07
C GLU A 174 -4.28 8.16 7.13
N TRP A 175 -5.41 7.67 6.59
CA TRP A 175 -5.70 6.23 6.54
C TRP A 175 -4.71 5.47 5.68
N THR A 176 -4.32 6.04 4.54
CA THR A 176 -3.32 5.44 3.65
C THR A 176 -1.94 5.40 4.33
N GLU A 177 -1.54 6.45 5.01
CA GLU A 177 -0.29 6.48 5.78
C GLU A 177 -0.30 5.45 6.92
N ALA A 178 -1.41 5.33 7.66
CA ALA A 178 -1.58 4.32 8.71
C ALA A 178 -1.40 2.90 8.16
N PHE A 179 -2.00 2.59 7.02
CA PHE A 179 -1.80 1.31 6.34
C PHE A 179 -0.32 1.05 5.99
N PHE A 180 0.36 2.03 5.37
CA PHE A 180 1.77 1.87 5.02
C PHE A 180 2.68 1.80 6.25
N HIS A 181 2.39 2.54 7.32
CA HIS A 181 3.10 2.44 8.57
C HIS A 181 2.99 1.04 9.16
N ARG A 182 1.77 0.47 9.20
CA ARG A 182 1.55 -0.88 9.73
C ARG A 182 2.33 -1.95 8.98
N ILE A 183 2.37 -1.89 7.65
CA ILE A 183 3.12 -2.87 6.85
C ILE A 183 4.64 -2.63 6.86
N SER A 184 5.14 -1.49 7.35
CA SER A 184 6.57 -1.21 7.46
C SER A 184 7.28 -2.04 8.53
N LEU A 185 6.55 -2.66 9.46
CA LEU A 185 7.06 -3.45 10.59
C LEU A 185 7.98 -2.66 11.56
N MET A 186 7.95 -1.34 11.50
CA MET A 186 8.84 -0.46 12.28
C MET A 186 8.13 0.21 13.45
N GLN A 187 6.84 -0.02 13.61
CA GLN A 187 6.02 0.57 14.66
C GLN A 187 6.18 -0.17 16.00
N SER A 188 6.09 0.58 17.08
CA SER A 188 5.75 0.04 18.39
C SER A 188 4.35 -0.61 18.34
N GLU A 189 4.02 -1.36 19.36
CA GLU A 189 2.71 -2.01 19.44
C GLU A 189 1.55 -1.01 19.53
N ASP A 190 1.73 0.07 20.31
CA ASP A 190 0.71 1.11 20.47
C ASP A 190 0.49 1.88 19.16
N GLU A 191 1.55 2.24 18.44
CA GLU A 191 1.47 2.87 17.12
C GLU A 191 0.77 1.96 16.09
N GLU A 192 1.02 0.65 16.14
CA GLU A 192 0.35 -0.31 15.26
C GLU A 192 -1.16 -0.36 15.53
N LEU A 193 -1.58 -0.37 16.80
CA LEU A 193 -2.99 -0.35 17.17
C LEU A 193 -3.67 0.98 16.78
N GLU A 194 -2.96 2.10 16.87
CA GLU A 194 -3.45 3.37 16.35
C GLU A 194 -3.65 3.32 14.82
N SER A 195 -2.69 2.77 14.10
CA SER A 195 -2.81 2.55 12.65
C SER A 195 -4.00 1.65 12.30
N VAL A 196 -4.22 0.56 13.05
CA VAL A 196 -5.38 -0.32 12.90
C VAL A 196 -6.69 0.43 13.06
N ARG A 197 -6.82 1.30 14.07
CA ARG A 197 -8.04 2.09 14.28
C ARG A 197 -8.28 3.09 13.13
N LYS A 198 -7.22 3.66 12.55
CA LYS A 198 -7.34 4.48 11.34
C LYS A 198 -7.84 3.69 10.14
N GLU A 199 -7.37 2.46 9.96
CA GLU A 199 -7.89 1.56 8.91
C GLU A 199 -9.36 1.20 9.15
N ILE A 200 -9.77 0.96 10.40
CA ILE A 200 -11.17 0.70 10.79
C ILE A 200 -12.04 1.95 10.53
N GLU A 201 -11.54 3.15 10.84
CA GLU A 201 -12.23 4.40 10.50
C GLU A 201 -12.51 4.49 8.98
N ALA A 202 -11.53 4.12 8.15
CA ALA A 202 -11.73 4.05 6.69
C ALA A 202 -12.79 3.01 6.30
N GLN A 203 -12.82 1.84 6.93
CA GLN A 203 -13.84 0.82 6.69
C GLN A 203 -15.24 1.37 6.96
N HIS A 204 -15.46 1.99 8.12
CA HIS A 204 -16.74 2.59 8.48
C HIS A 204 -17.14 3.77 7.57
N TYR A 205 -16.17 4.56 7.12
CA TYR A 205 -16.42 5.65 6.18
C TYR A 205 -16.91 5.14 4.82
N PHE A 206 -16.29 4.09 4.28
CA PHE A 206 -16.63 3.58 2.95
C PHE A 206 -17.80 2.60 2.93
N GLN A 207 -18.19 1.99 4.05
CA GLN A 207 -19.30 1.04 4.09
C GLN A 207 -20.62 1.61 3.51
N PRO A 208 -21.10 2.80 3.91
CA PRO A 208 -22.30 3.39 3.32
C PRO A 208 -22.17 3.70 1.82
N VAL A 209 -20.94 4.01 1.36
CA VAL A 209 -20.66 4.24 -0.07
C VAL A 209 -20.84 2.94 -0.85
N PHE A 210 -20.29 1.82 -0.33
CA PHE A 210 -20.44 0.50 -0.93
C PHE A 210 -21.91 0.07 -1.01
N ASP A 211 -22.67 0.26 0.06
CA ASP A 211 -24.07 -0.13 0.14
C ASP A 211 -24.90 0.67 -0.89
N LYS A 212 -24.67 1.99 -0.97
CA LYS A 212 -25.31 2.85 -1.96
C LYS A 212 -24.99 2.45 -3.41
N LEU A 213 -23.72 2.06 -3.69
CA LEU A 213 -23.31 1.66 -5.03
C LEU A 213 -23.83 0.27 -5.42
N ARG A 214 -24.08 -0.63 -4.45
CA ARG A 214 -24.77 -1.90 -4.71
C ARG A 214 -26.23 -1.70 -5.04
N GLU A 215 -26.91 -0.77 -4.36
CA GLU A 215 -28.33 -0.45 -4.63
C GLU A 215 -28.49 0.34 -5.94
N ASN A 216 -27.57 1.25 -6.21
CA ASN A 216 -27.62 2.18 -7.34
C ASN A 216 -26.28 2.23 -8.07
N PRO A 217 -25.98 1.23 -8.92
CA PRO A 217 -24.72 1.18 -9.68
C PRO A 217 -24.55 2.40 -10.60
N ASN A 218 -23.28 2.82 -10.78
CA ASN A 218 -22.89 3.87 -11.71
C ASN A 218 -21.57 3.52 -12.43
N ASP A 219 -21.04 4.41 -13.26
CA ASP A 219 -19.83 4.19 -14.06
C ASP A 219 -18.52 4.39 -13.27
N SER A 220 -18.55 4.63 -11.96
CA SER A 220 -17.37 4.83 -11.15
C SER A 220 -16.55 3.53 -11.01
N LEU A 221 -15.25 3.71 -10.73
CA LEU A 221 -14.33 2.61 -10.47
C LEU A 221 -14.86 1.70 -9.35
N LEU A 222 -15.26 2.29 -8.23
CA LEU A 222 -15.74 1.53 -7.08
C LEU A 222 -17.03 0.77 -7.39
N SER A 223 -17.96 1.37 -8.16
CA SER A 223 -19.17 0.67 -8.58
C SER A 223 -18.86 -0.59 -9.39
N THR A 224 -17.85 -0.53 -10.27
CA THR A 224 -17.39 -1.71 -11.02
C THR A 224 -16.78 -2.80 -10.12
N LEU A 225 -16.18 -2.42 -8.98
CA LEU A 225 -15.54 -3.37 -8.07
C LEU A 225 -16.51 -4.03 -7.08
N VAL A 226 -17.66 -3.39 -6.78
CA VAL A 226 -18.61 -3.89 -5.77
C VAL A 226 -19.83 -4.60 -6.37
N ASN A 227 -20.00 -4.56 -7.69
CA ASN A 227 -21.08 -5.21 -8.47
C ASN A 227 -20.53 -6.25 -9.44
#